data_9c180dc76259a57e358d6b355698e764
#
_entry.id   9c180dc76259a57e358d6b355698e764
#
_cell.length_a   1.000
_cell.length_b   1.000
_cell.length_c   1.000
_cell.angle_alpha   90.00
_cell.angle_beta   90.00
_cell.angle_gamma   90.00
#
_symmetry.space_group_name_H-M   'P 1'
#
loop_
_entity.id
_entity.type
_entity.pdbx_description
1 polymer ?
#
loop_
_entity_poly.entity_id
_entity_poly.type
_entity_poly.pdbx_seq_one_letter_code
_entity_poly.pdbx_strand_id
1 'polypeptide(L)'
;MNSAPPEAAVPLPPRGAAPAARRSRFRGACLLASLALFAGSARADAVDTLREFVRDVKSGRADFTQTVTSADGQRKRSSGGSFEFERPNRFRFAYTKPFEQLIVSDGQKVWIHDLGLNQVSVRRLNQALGATPAALLAGASIDKEFELAAQPSKDGVDWVLATPRQKDGAFQSMRVGFRGRELAAVEILDNFGQRSVLQFSRYAANATLPPQNFQFVPPQGADVVEQ
;
A
#
# COMPACT_ATOMS: atom_id res chain seq x y z
N MET A 1 -76.72 -11.07 -11.02
CA MET A 1 -77.06 -12.31 -11.69
C MET A 1 -75.91 -13.25 -11.34
N ASN A 2 -76.18 -14.01 -10.31
CA ASN A 2 -76.44 -15.46 -10.32
C ASN A 2 -75.27 -16.27 -10.82
N SER A 3 -74.65 -17.22 -10.20
CA SER A 3 -75.14 -18.16 -9.17
C SER A 3 -73.92 -18.97 -8.68
N ALA A 4 -73.82 -19.24 -7.42
CA ALA A 4 -73.27 -20.49 -6.88
C ALA A 4 -74.42 -21.53 -6.81
N PRO A 5 -74.30 -22.78 -6.40
CA PRO A 5 -73.21 -23.65 -5.92
C PRO A 5 -73.36 -25.08 -6.58
N PRO A 6 -73.03 -26.25 -6.03
CA PRO A 6 -72.97 -26.69 -4.65
C PRO A 6 -71.81 -27.67 -4.29
N GLU A 7 -71.68 -27.79 -3.01
CA GLU A 7 -71.05 -28.78 -2.12
C GLU A 7 -71.55 -30.22 -2.29
N ALA A 8 -70.70 -31.23 -2.14
CA ALA A 8 -71.00 -32.59 -1.72
C ALA A 8 -69.75 -33.29 -1.21
N ALA A 9 -69.62 -33.43 0.04
CA ALA A 9 -69.94 -34.60 0.90
C ALA A 9 -68.82 -35.62 1.05
N VAL A 10 -68.37 -35.69 2.29
CA VAL A 10 -67.47 -36.65 2.98
C VAL A 10 -68.01 -38.07 2.92
N PRO A 11 -67.17 -39.13 2.94
CA PRO A 11 -67.18 -39.94 4.16
C PRO A 11 -65.79 -40.42 4.68
N LEU A 12 -65.72 -40.49 6.02
CA LEU A 12 -64.83 -41.26 6.88
C LEU A 12 -65.49 -42.62 7.23
N PRO A 13 -64.85 -43.57 7.97
CA PRO A 13 -63.59 -44.23 8.01
C PRO A 13 -63.71 -45.78 7.88
N PRO A 14 -62.72 -46.61 8.24
CA PRO A 14 -62.70 -47.20 9.58
C PRO A 14 -61.35 -47.43 10.26
N ARG A 15 -61.46 -47.53 11.59
CA ARG A 15 -60.45 -47.98 12.54
C ARG A 15 -60.17 -49.48 12.44
N GLY A 16 -58.99 -49.91 12.73
CA GLY A 16 -58.71 -51.33 13.04
C GLY A 16 -57.23 -51.60 13.33
N ALA A 17 -56.93 -51.85 14.60
CA ALA A 17 -55.93 -52.76 15.15
C ALA A 17 -54.42 -52.52 15.08
N ALA A 18 -53.88 -52.25 16.26
CA ALA A 18 -52.48 -52.69 16.59
C ALA A 18 -52.45 -54.22 16.83
N PRO A 19 -51.35 -54.93 16.70
CA PRO A 19 -50.45 -55.04 17.84
C PRO A 19 -48.94 -55.23 17.54
N ALA A 20 -48.21 -55.19 18.64
CA ALA A 20 -47.05 -55.95 19.00
C ALA A 20 -45.65 -55.46 18.63
N ALA A 21 -44.98 -55.17 19.68
CA ALA A 21 -43.60 -54.93 19.89
C ALA A 21 -42.64 -55.88 19.18
N ARG A 22 -41.56 -55.32 18.59
CA ARG A 22 -40.29 -56.01 18.49
C ARG A 22 -39.12 -55.07 18.78
N ARG A 23 -38.53 -55.33 19.95
CA ARG A 23 -37.24 -54.74 20.35
C ARG A 23 -36.19 -55.19 19.35
N SER A 24 -35.54 -54.23 18.74
CA SER A 24 -34.23 -54.47 18.09
C SER A 24 -33.26 -53.38 18.53
N ARG A 25 -32.32 -53.81 19.32
CA ARG A 25 -31.12 -53.03 19.70
C ARG A 25 -30.25 -52.93 18.43
N PHE A 26 -30.00 -51.73 17.97
CA PHE A 26 -28.79 -51.47 17.19
C PHE A 26 -28.20 -50.12 17.64
N ARG A 27 -27.11 -50.26 18.10
CA ARG A 27 -25.94 -49.56 18.43
C ARG A 27 -25.56 -48.49 17.37
N GLY A 28 -25.17 -47.36 17.84
CA GLY A 28 -24.03 -46.62 17.35
C GLY A 28 -24.21 -45.95 15.98
N ALA A 29 -24.70 -44.75 15.97
CA ALA A 29 -24.34 -43.82 14.88
C ALA A 29 -23.48 -42.73 15.46
N CYS A 30 -22.17 -42.81 15.12
CA CYS A 30 -21.21 -41.79 15.38
C CYS A 30 -21.62 -40.46 14.77
N LEU A 31 -21.86 -39.50 15.64
CA LEU A 31 -21.91 -38.10 15.26
C LEU A 31 -20.45 -37.68 14.87
N LEU A 32 -20.12 -37.81 13.61
CA LEU A 32 -18.98 -37.11 13.02
C LEU A 32 -19.32 -35.62 12.98
N ALA A 33 -18.99 -34.95 14.05
CA ALA A 33 -18.93 -33.49 14.06
C ALA A 33 -17.80 -33.07 13.12
N SER A 34 -18.16 -32.72 11.90
CA SER A 34 -17.27 -32.06 10.94
C SER A 34 -16.89 -30.70 11.50
N LEU A 35 -15.81 -30.66 12.26
CA LEU A 35 -15.14 -29.44 12.66
C LEU A 35 -14.51 -28.85 11.41
N ALA A 36 -15.28 -28.03 10.66
CA ALA A 36 -14.73 -27.20 9.60
C ALA A 36 -13.75 -26.25 10.26
N LEU A 37 -12.46 -26.60 10.22
CA LEU A 37 -11.38 -25.65 10.48
C LEU A 37 -11.53 -24.56 9.42
N PHE A 38 -12.15 -23.47 9.80
CA PHE A 38 -11.90 -22.19 9.15
C PHE A 38 -10.42 -21.88 9.38
N ALA A 39 -9.57 -22.33 8.47
CA ALA A 39 -8.25 -21.80 8.29
C ALA A 39 -8.45 -20.36 7.81
N GLY A 40 -8.74 -19.45 8.75
CA GLY A 40 -8.62 -18.02 8.52
C GLY A 40 -7.19 -17.82 8.05
N SER A 41 -7.02 -17.49 6.78
CA SER A 41 -5.72 -17.02 6.28
C SER A 41 -5.35 -15.85 7.17
N ALA A 42 -4.39 -16.05 8.08
CA ALA A 42 -3.78 -14.98 8.83
C ALA A 42 -3.10 -14.11 7.77
N ARG A 43 -3.82 -13.09 7.33
CA ARG A 43 -3.18 -12.02 6.54
C ARG A 43 -2.18 -11.39 7.47
N ALA A 44 -0.92 -11.40 7.06
CA ALA A 44 0.07 -10.61 7.75
C ALA A 44 -0.49 -9.18 7.87
N ASP A 45 -0.41 -8.61 9.08
CA ASP A 45 -0.82 -7.23 9.27
C ASP A 45 0.00 -6.37 8.30
N ALA A 46 -0.65 -5.45 7.61
CA ALA A 46 0.03 -4.57 6.67
C ALA A 46 1.22 -3.83 7.33
N VAL A 47 1.12 -3.54 8.63
CA VAL A 47 2.22 -2.95 9.42
C VAL A 47 3.41 -3.91 9.51
N ASP A 48 3.15 -5.19 9.72
CA ASP A 48 4.23 -6.19 9.76
C ASP A 48 4.86 -6.37 8.38
N THR A 49 4.06 -6.33 7.30
CA THR A 49 4.57 -6.32 5.92
C THR A 49 5.52 -5.14 5.68
N LEU A 50 5.16 -3.95 6.15
CA LEU A 50 6.03 -2.77 6.04
C LEU A 50 7.32 -2.94 6.84
N ARG A 51 7.24 -3.48 8.07
CA ARG A 51 8.44 -3.76 8.88
C ARG A 51 9.36 -4.78 8.24
N GLU A 52 8.79 -5.85 7.70
CA GLU A 52 9.53 -6.86 6.93
C GLU A 52 10.18 -6.24 5.70
N PHE A 53 9.45 -5.41 4.96
CA PHE A 53 9.99 -4.68 3.81
C PHE A 53 11.21 -3.83 4.20
N VAL A 54 11.12 -3.07 5.28
CA VAL A 54 12.26 -2.25 5.75
C VAL A 54 13.43 -3.11 6.22
N ARG A 55 13.15 -4.24 6.89
CA ARG A 55 14.18 -5.15 7.39
C ARG A 55 14.87 -5.95 6.29
N ASP A 56 14.13 -6.47 5.32
CA ASP A 56 14.61 -7.50 4.41
C ASP A 56 15.00 -6.96 3.03
N VAL A 57 14.36 -5.88 2.58
CA VAL A 57 14.66 -5.27 1.28
C VAL A 57 15.70 -4.18 1.46
N LYS A 58 16.93 -4.46 1.01
CA LYS A 58 18.08 -3.54 1.14
C LYS A 58 18.21 -2.59 -0.03
N SER A 59 17.73 -2.98 -1.19
CA SER A 59 17.72 -2.17 -2.41
C SER A 59 16.48 -2.48 -3.24
N GLY A 60 16.15 -1.61 -4.16
CA GLY A 60 15.06 -1.87 -5.10
C GLY A 60 15.03 -0.87 -6.23
N ARG A 61 14.38 -1.29 -7.31
CA ARG A 61 14.07 -0.42 -8.44
C ARG A 61 12.64 -0.64 -8.90
N ALA A 62 12.04 0.39 -9.43
CA ALA A 62 10.70 0.35 -10.02
C ALA A 62 10.55 1.46 -11.06
N ASP A 63 9.58 1.32 -11.92
CA ASP A 63 9.01 2.48 -12.59
C ASP A 63 7.87 3.03 -11.75
N PHE A 64 7.58 4.32 -11.90
CA PHE A 64 6.45 4.92 -11.22
C PHE A 64 5.64 5.84 -12.14
N THR A 65 4.37 5.94 -11.83
CA THR A 65 3.51 7.05 -12.23
C THR A 65 3.08 7.80 -10.99
N GLN A 66 3.12 9.13 -11.03
CA GLN A 66 2.69 9.99 -9.95
C GLN A 66 1.51 10.85 -10.41
N THR A 67 0.48 10.93 -9.58
CA THR A 67 -0.60 11.90 -9.76
C THR A 67 -0.65 12.81 -8.55
N VAL A 68 -0.52 14.10 -8.79
CA VAL A 68 -0.63 15.14 -7.77
C VAL A 68 -1.98 15.83 -7.94
N THR A 69 -2.79 15.83 -6.88
CA THR A 69 -4.10 16.45 -6.85
C THR A 69 -4.07 17.61 -5.84
N SER A 70 -4.48 18.81 -6.28
CA SER A 70 -4.59 19.98 -5.38
C SER A 70 -5.61 19.76 -4.26
N ALA A 71 -5.51 20.53 -3.18
CA ALA A 71 -6.36 20.41 -1.99
C ALA A 71 -7.87 20.53 -2.32
N ASP A 72 -8.22 21.37 -3.28
CA ASP A 72 -9.59 21.53 -3.76
C ASP A 72 -10.05 20.44 -4.73
N GLY A 73 -9.15 19.50 -5.10
CA GLY A 73 -9.42 18.38 -6.02
C GLY A 73 -9.56 18.80 -7.50
N GLN A 74 -9.48 20.09 -7.82
CA GLN A 74 -9.78 20.59 -9.17
C GLN A 74 -8.64 20.41 -10.16
N ARG A 75 -7.40 20.45 -9.68
CA ARG A 75 -6.21 20.35 -10.54
C ARG A 75 -5.52 19.03 -10.30
N LYS A 76 -5.25 18.33 -11.40
CA LYS A 76 -4.45 17.10 -11.40
C LYS A 76 -3.27 17.26 -12.33
N ARG A 77 -2.09 16.84 -11.87
CA ARG A 77 -0.87 16.75 -12.67
C ARG A 77 -0.37 15.33 -12.61
N SER A 78 0.04 14.81 -13.75
CA SER A 78 0.62 13.47 -13.83
C SER A 78 2.06 13.56 -14.30
N SER A 79 2.91 12.75 -13.69
CA SER A 79 4.31 12.60 -14.02
C SER A 79 4.71 11.13 -13.92
N GLY A 80 5.89 10.79 -14.42
CA GLY A 80 6.36 9.41 -14.34
C GLY A 80 7.84 9.32 -14.62
N GLY A 81 8.41 8.16 -14.26
CA GLY A 81 9.82 7.93 -14.37
C GLY A 81 10.26 6.64 -13.69
N SER A 82 11.51 6.60 -13.24
CA SER A 82 12.10 5.48 -12.51
C SER A 82 12.49 5.86 -11.10
N PHE A 83 12.40 4.89 -10.21
CA PHE A 83 12.78 4.98 -8.81
C PHE A 83 13.77 3.88 -8.47
N GLU A 84 14.86 4.24 -7.80
CA GLU A 84 15.85 3.32 -7.27
C GLU A 84 16.17 3.71 -5.82
N PHE A 85 16.42 2.73 -4.98
CA PHE A 85 16.91 2.98 -3.63
C PHE A 85 17.88 1.92 -3.16
N GLU A 86 18.76 2.31 -2.26
CA GLU A 86 19.64 1.44 -1.50
C GLU A 86 19.76 1.94 -0.07
N ARG A 87 19.42 1.08 0.87
CA ARG A 87 19.48 1.43 2.31
C ARG A 87 20.89 1.45 2.83
N PRO A 88 21.21 2.36 3.77
CA PRO A 88 20.30 3.40 4.27
C PRO A 88 20.35 4.68 3.42
N ASN A 89 19.18 5.28 3.20
CA ASN A 89 19.03 6.68 2.77
C ASN A 89 19.55 7.05 1.38
N ARG A 90 19.99 6.10 0.57
CA ARG A 90 20.35 6.35 -0.83
C ARG A 90 19.14 6.11 -1.73
N PHE A 91 18.84 7.06 -2.57
CA PHE A 91 17.75 6.95 -3.53
C PHE A 91 17.95 7.83 -4.75
N ARG A 92 17.23 7.48 -5.81
CA ARG A 92 17.19 8.20 -7.06
C ARG A 92 15.77 8.18 -7.62
N PHE A 93 15.19 9.37 -7.85
CA PHE A 93 14.01 9.56 -8.68
C PHE A 93 14.43 10.24 -9.97
N ALA A 94 14.17 9.60 -11.09
CA ALA A 94 14.37 10.19 -12.41
C ALA A 94 13.01 10.36 -13.08
N TYR A 95 12.49 11.58 -13.03
CA TYR A 95 11.27 11.95 -13.76
C TYR A 95 11.63 12.13 -15.23
N THR A 96 10.83 11.53 -16.11
CA THR A 96 11.01 11.62 -17.57
C THR A 96 9.83 12.28 -18.26
N LYS A 97 8.71 12.47 -17.56
CA LYS A 97 7.46 13.06 -18.09
C LYS A 97 6.75 13.85 -17.01
N PRO A 98 6.09 14.99 -17.33
CA PRO A 98 6.17 15.74 -18.59
C PRO A 98 7.47 16.53 -18.72
N PHE A 99 8.17 16.75 -17.59
CA PHE A 99 9.45 17.47 -17.50
C PHE A 99 10.49 16.57 -16.85
N GLU A 100 11.73 16.71 -17.30
CA GLU A 100 12.84 15.96 -16.76
C GLU A 100 13.34 16.60 -15.47
N GLN A 101 13.30 15.82 -14.40
CA GLN A 101 13.86 16.20 -13.09
C GLN A 101 14.55 15.00 -12.49
N LEU A 102 15.67 15.25 -11.84
CA LEU A 102 16.45 14.22 -11.15
C LEU A 102 16.55 14.58 -9.67
N ILE A 103 16.14 13.65 -8.80
CA ILE A 103 16.31 13.75 -7.36
C ILE A 103 17.21 12.62 -6.92
N VAL A 104 18.38 12.93 -6.34
CA VAL A 104 19.36 11.94 -5.90
C VAL A 104 19.73 12.18 -4.45
N SER A 105 19.86 11.10 -3.69
CA SER A 105 20.47 11.12 -2.35
C SER A 105 21.63 10.15 -2.27
N ASP A 106 22.76 10.61 -1.74
CA ASP A 106 23.92 9.79 -1.40
C ASP A 106 23.89 9.24 0.04
N GLY A 107 22.84 9.57 0.80
CA GLY A 107 22.68 9.26 2.21
C GLY A 107 23.07 10.41 3.16
N GLN A 108 23.62 11.51 2.65
CA GLN A 108 23.99 12.71 3.41
C GLN A 108 23.30 13.97 2.90
N LYS A 109 23.27 14.14 1.60
CA LYS A 109 22.67 15.26 0.88
C LYS A 109 21.61 14.75 -0.10
N VAL A 110 20.69 15.63 -0.46
CA VAL A 110 19.72 15.45 -1.54
C VAL A 110 19.93 16.56 -2.55
N TRP A 111 20.14 16.17 -3.79
CA TRP A 111 20.20 17.07 -4.95
C TRP A 111 18.88 16.95 -5.72
N ILE A 112 18.32 18.10 -6.08
CA ILE A 112 17.13 18.20 -6.94
C ILE A 112 17.59 19.01 -8.15
N HIS A 113 17.72 18.35 -9.28
CA HIS A 113 18.13 18.95 -10.54
C HIS A 113 16.93 19.08 -11.47
N ASP A 114 16.53 20.30 -11.77
CA ASP A 114 15.61 20.61 -12.86
C ASP A 114 16.44 20.74 -14.14
N LEU A 115 16.29 19.77 -15.04
CA LEU A 115 17.10 19.74 -16.27
C LEU A 115 16.70 20.86 -17.24
N GLY A 116 15.41 21.23 -17.26
CA GLY A 116 14.90 22.27 -18.15
C GLY A 116 15.40 23.67 -17.79
N LEU A 117 15.57 23.93 -16.48
CA LEU A 117 16.10 25.20 -15.97
C LEU A 117 17.61 25.18 -15.74
N ASN A 118 18.25 24.00 -15.86
CA ASN A 118 19.63 23.76 -15.48
C ASN A 118 19.95 24.24 -14.04
N GLN A 119 19.00 24.04 -13.13
CA GLN A 119 19.10 24.47 -11.74
C GLN A 119 19.19 23.29 -10.80
N VAL A 120 20.08 23.36 -9.82
CA VAL A 120 20.30 22.34 -8.80
C VAL A 120 20.05 22.93 -7.41
N SER A 121 19.09 22.38 -6.67
CA SER A 121 18.93 22.66 -5.25
C SER A 121 19.59 21.55 -4.44
N VAL A 122 20.35 21.93 -3.41
CA VAL A 122 21.04 21.00 -2.50
C VAL A 122 20.52 21.19 -1.09
N ARG A 123 20.15 20.09 -0.43
CA ARG A 123 19.69 20.08 0.95
C ARG A 123 20.39 18.98 1.74
N ARG A 124 20.55 19.18 3.03
CA ARG A 124 20.94 18.07 3.93
C ARG A 124 19.82 17.06 4.02
N LEU A 125 20.17 15.78 4.09
CA LEU A 125 19.17 14.72 4.10
C LEU A 125 18.16 14.86 5.25
N ASN A 126 18.61 15.22 6.45
CA ASN A 126 17.73 15.41 7.62
C ASN A 126 16.67 16.51 7.40
N GLN A 127 16.99 17.53 6.62
CA GLN A 127 16.06 18.60 6.22
C GLN A 127 15.14 18.16 5.06
N ALA A 128 15.66 17.29 4.19
CA ALA A 128 14.94 16.75 3.05
C ALA A 128 14.05 15.55 3.41
N LEU A 129 14.30 14.87 4.53
CA LEU A 129 13.53 13.69 4.98
C LEU A 129 12.05 14.01 5.15
N GLY A 130 11.72 15.23 5.60
CA GLY A 130 10.33 15.70 5.64
C GLY A 130 9.74 16.07 4.28
N ALA A 131 10.52 16.09 3.20
CA ALA A 131 10.10 16.64 1.91
C ALA A 131 9.91 15.60 0.80
N THR A 132 10.36 14.35 0.99
CA THR A 132 10.29 13.34 -0.06
C THR A 132 9.79 11.98 0.44
N PRO A 133 8.91 11.30 -0.34
CA PRO A 133 8.47 9.92 -0.06
C PRO A 133 9.62 8.92 0.03
N ALA A 134 10.70 9.23 -0.68
CA ALA A 134 11.89 8.41 -0.76
C ALA A 134 12.56 8.19 0.59
N ALA A 135 12.53 9.19 1.43
CA ALA A 135 13.14 9.13 2.75
C ALA A 135 12.50 8.05 3.63
N LEU A 136 11.19 7.89 3.58
CA LEU A 136 10.52 6.81 4.29
C LEU A 136 10.84 5.45 3.66
N LEU A 137 10.85 5.38 2.34
CA LEU A 137 11.12 4.12 1.65
C LEU A 137 12.57 3.67 1.77
N ALA A 138 13.52 4.60 1.83
CA ALA A 138 14.96 4.31 1.95
C ALA A 138 15.49 4.39 3.40
N GLY A 139 14.73 4.96 4.34
CA GLY A 139 15.10 5.09 5.75
C GLY A 139 15.13 3.76 6.49
N ALA A 140 15.78 3.76 7.65
CA ALA A 140 15.97 2.55 8.46
C ALA A 140 15.15 2.52 9.77
N SER A 141 14.55 3.62 10.19
CA SER A 141 14.00 3.80 11.56
C SER A 141 12.52 4.16 11.57
N ILE A 142 11.70 3.41 10.82
CA ILE A 142 10.30 3.75 10.58
C ILE A 142 9.47 3.87 11.86
N ASP A 143 9.62 2.95 12.83
CA ASP A 143 8.87 2.96 14.08
C ASP A 143 9.27 4.11 15.04
N LYS A 144 10.48 4.67 14.87
CA LYS A 144 10.95 5.81 15.69
C LYS A 144 10.39 7.13 15.14
N GLU A 145 10.23 7.22 13.84
CA GLU A 145 9.86 8.46 13.15
C GLU A 145 8.36 8.56 12.94
N PHE A 146 7.67 7.40 12.83
CA PHE A 146 6.25 7.33 12.48
C PHE A 146 5.44 6.54 13.48
N GLU A 147 4.19 6.93 13.63
CA GLU A 147 3.13 6.09 14.16
C GLU A 147 2.49 5.33 12.99
N LEU A 148 2.44 3.99 13.11
CA LEU A 148 1.96 3.10 12.05
C LEU A 148 0.60 2.53 12.41
N ALA A 149 -0.33 2.54 11.45
CA ALA A 149 -1.65 1.95 11.60
C ALA A 149 -2.06 1.21 10.32
N ALA A 150 -2.53 -0.02 10.47
CA ALA A 150 -3.11 -0.75 9.35
C ALA A 150 -4.38 -0.06 8.86
N GLN A 151 -4.59 -0.06 7.55
CA GLN A 151 -5.76 0.50 6.91
C GLN A 151 -6.51 -0.60 6.15
N PRO A 152 -7.80 -0.44 5.88
CA PRO A 152 -8.54 -1.39 5.06
C PRO A 152 -7.88 -1.62 3.71
N SER A 153 -7.81 -2.89 3.32
CA SER A 153 -7.34 -3.27 1.98
C SER A 153 -8.30 -2.74 0.92
N LYS A 154 -7.74 -2.24 -0.17
CA LYS A 154 -8.50 -1.73 -1.30
C LYS A 154 -7.84 -2.15 -2.61
N ASP A 155 -8.63 -2.68 -3.54
CA ASP A 155 -8.19 -3.10 -4.89
C ASP A 155 -7.00 -4.09 -4.87
N GLY A 156 -6.98 -4.99 -3.86
CA GLY A 156 -5.92 -5.98 -3.67
C GLY A 156 -4.61 -5.39 -3.14
N VAL A 157 -4.65 -4.16 -2.63
CA VAL A 157 -3.52 -3.49 -1.98
C VAL A 157 -3.81 -3.37 -0.48
N ASP A 158 -2.89 -3.83 0.33
CA ASP A 158 -2.91 -3.69 1.79
C ASP A 158 -2.18 -2.41 2.17
N TRP A 159 -2.81 -1.56 3.00
CA TRP A 159 -2.33 -0.21 3.26
C TRP A 159 -1.89 -0.02 4.70
N VAL A 160 -0.80 0.72 4.87
CA VAL A 160 -0.30 1.22 6.15
C VAL A 160 -0.33 2.74 6.14
N LEU A 161 -0.98 3.33 7.12
CA LEU A 161 -0.86 4.75 7.40
C LEU A 161 0.38 4.97 8.28
N ALA A 162 1.25 5.87 7.85
CA ALA A 162 2.40 6.35 8.60
C ALA A 162 2.22 7.83 8.90
N THR A 163 2.05 8.17 10.16
CA THR A 163 1.89 9.55 10.63
C THR A 163 3.19 9.99 11.29
N PRO A 164 3.83 11.09 10.85
CA PRO A 164 5.04 11.58 11.49
C PRO A 164 4.82 11.89 12.98
N ARG A 165 5.75 11.48 13.83
CA ARG A 165 5.71 11.83 15.26
C ARG A 165 6.08 13.29 15.50
N GLN A 166 6.94 13.84 14.64
CA GLN A 166 7.28 15.27 14.63
C GLN A 166 6.31 16.00 13.69
N LYS A 167 5.74 17.11 14.15
CA LYS A 167 4.69 17.86 13.42
C LYS A 167 5.22 18.97 12.51
N ASP A 168 6.51 19.23 12.55
CA ASP A 168 7.22 20.22 11.76
C ASP A 168 7.71 19.69 10.39
N GLY A 169 7.33 18.46 10.05
CA GLY A 169 7.65 17.83 8.77
C GLY A 169 6.91 18.44 7.58
N ALA A 170 7.32 18.09 6.37
CA ALA A 170 6.76 18.59 5.12
C ALA A 170 5.40 17.98 4.74
N PHE A 171 4.95 16.95 5.44
CA PHE A 171 3.68 16.26 5.15
C PHE A 171 2.94 15.85 6.41
N GLN A 172 1.61 15.76 6.31
CA GLN A 172 0.73 15.35 7.41
C GLN A 172 0.73 13.84 7.61
N SER A 173 0.71 13.09 6.53
CA SER A 173 0.66 11.65 6.57
C SER A 173 1.11 11.02 5.25
N MET A 174 1.50 9.77 5.35
CA MET A 174 1.82 8.92 4.20
C MET A 174 1.09 7.58 4.34
N ARG A 175 0.64 7.03 3.22
CA ARG A 175 0.13 5.66 3.16
C ARG A 175 1.03 4.85 2.25
N VAL A 176 1.46 3.68 2.72
CA VAL A 176 2.27 2.74 1.94
C VAL A 176 1.41 1.53 1.63
N GLY A 177 1.31 1.20 0.36
CA GLY A 177 0.48 0.11 -0.15
C GLY A 177 1.31 -1.04 -0.67
N PHE A 178 0.95 -2.24 -0.26
CA PHE A 178 1.59 -3.49 -0.68
C PHE A 178 0.62 -4.40 -1.41
N ARG A 179 1.11 -5.08 -2.44
CA ARG A 179 0.41 -6.22 -3.05
C ARG A 179 1.18 -7.47 -2.69
N GLY A 180 0.65 -8.21 -1.70
CA GLY A 180 1.44 -9.23 -1.03
C GLY A 180 2.65 -8.59 -0.33
N ARG A 181 3.86 -8.95 -0.75
CA ARG A 181 5.12 -8.37 -0.19
C ARG A 181 5.75 -7.30 -1.09
N GLU A 182 5.15 -6.99 -2.22
CA GLU A 182 5.70 -6.03 -3.18
C GLU A 182 5.13 -4.63 -2.93
N LEU A 183 6.02 -3.63 -2.93
CA LEU A 183 5.65 -2.23 -2.88
C LEU A 183 4.82 -1.88 -4.12
N ALA A 184 3.56 -1.49 -3.92
CA ALA A 184 2.61 -1.20 -4.99
C ALA A 184 2.35 0.29 -5.16
N ALA A 185 2.23 1.03 -4.05
CA ALA A 185 1.91 2.44 -4.11
C ALA A 185 2.37 3.20 -2.86
N VAL A 186 2.50 4.52 -2.99
CA VAL A 186 2.65 5.45 -1.88
C VAL A 186 1.74 6.64 -2.11
N GLU A 187 0.94 6.98 -1.10
CA GLU A 187 0.16 8.23 -1.08
C GLU A 187 0.72 9.16 -0.02
N ILE A 188 0.79 10.45 -0.33
CA ILE A 188 1.27 11.49 0.58
C ILE A 188 0.22 12.57 0.64
N LEU A 189 -0.10 12.99 1.84
CA LEU A 189 -0.88 14.20 2.10
C LEU A 189 0.06 15.25 2.70
N ASP A 190 0.31 16.31 1.96
CA ASP A 190 1.16 17.40 2.42
C ASP A 190 0.42 18.36 3.37
N ASN A 191 1.16 19.32 3.94
CA ASN A 191 0.61 20.28 4.89
C ASN A 191 -0.33 21.32 4.25
N PHE A 192 -0.36 21.39 2.92
CA PHE A 192 -1.26 22.25 2.16
C PHE A 192 -2.53 21.53 1.68
N GLY A 193 -2.70 20.24 2.07
CA GLY A 193 -3.83 19.40 1.68
C GLY A 193 -3.69 18.80 0.26
N GLN A 194 -2.54 18.96 -0.38
CA GLN A 194 -2.27 18.35 -1.68
C GLN A 194 -2.00 16.86 -1.50
N ARG A 195 -2.58 16.05 -2.37
CA ARG A 195 -2.40 14.61 -2.38
C ARG A 195 -1.53 14.18 -3.55
N SER A 196 -0.44 13.50 -3.25
CA SER A 196 0.42 12.84 -4.24
C SER A 196 0.26 11.34 -4.14
N VAL A 197 -0.04 10.67 -5.25
CA VAL A 197 -0.14 9.22 -5.36
C VAL A 197 0.91 8.73 -6.33
N LEU A 198 1.85 7.93 -5.83
CA LEU A 198 2.83 7.20 -6.64
C LEU A 198 2.34 5.75 -6.77
N GLN A 199 2.23 5.26 -8.00
CA GLN A 199 1.98 3.85 -8.29
C GLN A 199 3.24 3.25 -8.90
N PHE A 200 3.68 2.13 -8.32
CA PHE A 200 4.88 1.44 -8.78
C PHE A 200 4.53 0.28 -9.70
N SER A 201 5.38 0.06 -10.68
CA SER A 201 5.33 -1.06 -11.60
C SER A 201 6.74 -1.61 -11.86
N ARG A 202 6.84 -2.84 -12.34
CA ARG A 202 8.12 -3.50 -12.60
C ARG A 202 9.06 -3.47 -11.37
N TYR A 203 8.48 -3.58 -10.19
CA TYR A 203 9.23 -3.56 -8.94
C TYR A 203 10.17 -4.77 -8.85
N ALA A 204 11.43 -4.52 -8.49
CA ALA A 204 12.44 -5.54 -8.23
C ALA A 204 13.09 -5.27 -6.87
N ALA A 205 12.80 -6.13 -5.88
CA ALA A 205 13.44 -6.07 -4.57
C ALA A 205 14.87 -6.63 -4.64
N ASN A 206 15.75 -6.09 -3.80
CA ASN A 206 17.14 -6.50 -3.66
C ASN A 206 17.91 -6.51 -5.01
N ALA A 207 17.56 -5.55 -5.89
CA ALA A 207 18.24 -5.37 -7.17
C ALA A 207 19.68 -4.94 -6.96
N THR A 208 20.60 -5.48 -7.78
CA THR A 208 21.97 -4.99 -7.84
C THR A 208 21.97 -3.65 -8.55
N LEU A 209 22.35 -2.59 -7.85
CA LEU A 209 22.38 -1.23 -8.35
C LEU A 209 23.81 -0.70 -8.37
N PRO A 210 24.25 -0.07 -9.47
CA PRO A 210 25.55 0.57 -9.51
C PRO A 210 25.65 1.70 -8.47
N PRO A 211 26.69 1.77 -7.63
CA PRO A 211 26.83 2.84 -6.63
C PRO A 211 26.79 4.26 -7.22
N GLN A 212 27.18 4.40 -8.48
CA GLN A 212 27.18 5.66 -9.23
C GLN A 212 25.76 6.24 -9.41
N ASN A 213 24.71 5.40 -9.35
CA ASN A 213 23.32 5.84 -9.46
C ASN A 213 22.91 6.79 -8.31
N PHE A 214 23.63 6.72 -7.19
CA PHE A 214 23.37 7.52 -5.99
C PHE A 214 24.40 8.65 -5.79
N GLN A 215 25.24 8.91 -6.80
CA GLN A 215 26.18 10.02 -6.82
C GLN A 215 25.65 11.09 -7.76
N PHE A 216 25.83 12.34 -7.38
CA PHE A 216 25.45 13.46 -8.22
C PHE A 216 26.55 14.51 -8.25
N VAL A 217 26.88 14.92 -9.45
CA VAL A 217 27.78 16.04 -9.70
C VAL A 217 27.00 17.06 -10.52
N PRO A 218 26.88 18.31 -10.06
CA PRO A 218 26.21 19.35 -10.82
C PRO A 218 26.82 19.49 -12.22
N PRO A 219 25.99 19.55 -13.28
CA PRO A 219 26.49 19.80 -14.63
C PRO A 219 27.20 21.13 -14.73
N GLN A 220 28.10 21.24 -15.70
CA GLN A 220 28.78 22.51 -15.97
C GLN A 220 27.75 23.60 -16.32
N GLY A 221 27.88 24.77 -15.67
CA GLY A 221 26.97 25.89 -15.89
C GLY A 221 25.61 25.75 -15.21
N ALA A 222 25.39 24.74 -14.35
CA ALA A 222 24.20 24.67 -13.54
C ALA A 222 24.21 25.76 -12.45
N ASP A 223 23.05 26.39 -12.23
CA ASP A 223 22.84 27.25 -11.07
C ASP A 223 22.62 26.38 -9.83
N VAL A 224 23.52 26.47 -8.84
CA VAL A 224 23.49 25.64 -7.63
C VAL A 224 23.08 26.47 -6.43
N VAL A 225 21.93 26.12 -5.83
CA VAL A 225 21.38 26.77 -4.63
C VAL A 225 21.46 25.81 -3.44
N GLU A 226 22.23 26.15 -2.42
CA GLU A 226 22.24 25.41 -1.14
C GLU A 226 21.15 25.97 -0.20
N GLN A 227 20.36 25.08 0.43
CA GLN A 227 19.27 25.41 1.33
C GLN A 227 19.43 24.71 2.67
#